data_fb912c5d62dfd83e2e07abbd7e2aaf0e
#
_entry.id   fb912c5d62dfd83e2e07abbd7e2aaf0e
#
_cell.length_a   1.000
_cell.length_b   1.000
_cell.length_c   1.000
_cell.angle_alpha   90.00
_cell.angle_beta   90.00
_cell.angle_gamma   90.00
#
_symmetry.space_group_name_H-M   'P 1'
#
loop_
_entity.id
_entity.type
_entity.pdbx_description
1 polymer ?
#
loop_
_entity_poly.entity_id
_entity_poly.type
_entity_poly.pdbx_seq_one_letter_code
_entity_poly.pdbx_strand_id
1 'polypeptide(L)'
;MLFNSIDFAIFLPVVFFLYWFVVNKNLQLQNFLLLVASYVFYGWWDWRFLSLIAFSTLVDYSLGVLLGKEEKESKRKVYLWTSIIVNLGFLGFFKYYNFFVESFVDAFTFFGQEIEIGTLNIILPVGISFYTFQTLSYTIDVYKRNLEPTKKFIAFAAFVSFFPQLVAGPIERASNLLPQILKKRSFNYCEAKDGLRLMLWGLFKKVVIADSLSPIVNDIFSNYSTLSSPVLIMGAIFFAFQIYGDFSGYSDIAIGTAKLFGIELMSNFKFPYFSKNIGEFWRRWHISLSTWFRDYLYIPLGGSRGSKLKGIRNVFAIFIVSGFWHGANWTFIFWGLFHALLFLPSFILGTNRKYVEIAKSGFNIVTAIKNVYRTVLTFALVTVGWVFFRAETISDAFTYLKRIVTVFSVGDYSHPNGYRLIDYLLLLLFFVAYEYIIRNKERNPISFKNKYVRLLVYILLVFLMLLFYDDGVDRSFIYFQF
;
A
#
# COMPACT_ATOMS: atom_id res chain seq x y z
N MET A 1 -7.22 1.24 -15.63
CA MET A 1 -8.58 1.35 -15.04
C MET A 1 -8.49 1.54 -13.53
N LEU A 2 -9.43 2.29 -12.94
CA LEU A 2 -9.59 2.35 -11.48
C LEU A 2 -10.64 1.32 -11.03
N PHE A 3 -10.48 0.73 -9.84
CA PHE A 3 -11.43 -0.26 -9.32
C PHE A 3 -12.82 0.30 -8.99
N ASN A 4 -12.91 1.60 -8.74
CA ASN A 4 -14.15 2.34 -8.48
C ASN A 4 -14.73 3.01 -9.75
N SER A 5 -14.34 2.57 -10.96
CA SER A 5 -14.85 3.08 -12.24
C SER A 5 -15.91 2.17 -12.84
N ILE A 6 -16.76 2.74 -13.71
CA ILE A 6 -17.75 2.00 -14.52
C ILE A 6 -17.03 1.04 -15.47
N ASP A 7 -15.87 1.44 -16.01
CA ASP A 7 -15.07 0.58 -16.89
C ASP A 7 -14.69 -0.73 -16.20
N PHE A 8 -14.28 -0.66 -14.92
CA PHE A 8 -13.99 -1.86 -14.15
C PHE A 8 -15.23 -2.70 -13.84
N ALA A 9 -16.36 -2.05 -13.57
CA ALA A 9 -17.62 -2.74 -13.32
C ALA A 9 -18.11 -3.53 -14.56
N ILE A 10 -17.74 -3.12 -15.78
CA ILE A 10 -18.01 -3.85 -17.03
C ILE A 10 -16.89 -4.88 -17.29
N PHE A 11 -15.64 -4.49 -17.14
CA PHE A 11 -14.47 -5.33 -17.39
C PHE A 11 -14.47 -6.61 -16.56
N LEU A 12 -14.71 -6.51 -15.26
CA LEU A 12 -14.61 -7.65 -14.34
C LEU A 12 -15.60 -8.78 -14.67
N PRO A 13 -16.92 -8.55 -14.88
CA PRO A 13 -17.85 -9.59 -15.28
C PRO A 13 -17.49 -10.27 -16.62
N VAL A 14 -17.03 -9.49 -17.61
CA VAL A 14 -16.62 -10.02 -18.92
C VAL A 14 -15.42 -10.96 -18.74
N VAL A 15 -14.36 -10.52 -18.04
CA VAL A 15 -13.18 -11.35 -17.82
C VAL A 15 -13.53 -12.59 -16.97
N PHE A 16 -14.37 -12.44 -15.94
CA PHE A 16 -14.84 -13.53 -15.10
C PHE A 16 -15.60 -14.59 -15.92
N PHE A 17 -16.52 -14.16 -16.80
CA PHE A 17 -17.27 -15.06 -17.67
C PHE A 17 -16.33 -15.81 -18.61
N LEU A 18 -15.45 -15.13 -19.33
CA LEU A 18 -14.49 -15.75 -20.23
C LEU A 18 -13.60 -16.75 -19.49
N TYR A 19 -13.15 -16.40 -18.29
CA TYR A 19 -12.24 -17.22 -17.50
C TYR A 19 -12.85 -18.54 -17.02
N TRP A 20 -14.09 -18.54 -16.53
CA TRP A 20 -14.73 -19.71 -15.95
C TRP A 20 -15.58 -20.51 -16.93
N PHE A 21 -16.14 -19.88 -17.97
CA PHE A 21 -17.07 -20.55 -18.87
C PHE A 21 -16.48 -20.84 -20.25
N VAL A 22 -15.47 -20.07 -20.70
CA VAL A 22 -14.88 -20.26 -22.04
C VAL A 22 -13.54 -21.00 -21.97
N VAL A 23 -12.59 -20.55 -21.13
CA VAL A 23 -11.21 -21.08 -21.14
C VAL A 23 -10.87 -22.00 -19.95
N ASN A 24 -11.80 -22.35 -19.09
CA ASN A 24 -11.59 -23.09 -17.84
C ASN A 24 -10.95 -24.48 -18.00
N LYS A 25 -11.08 -25.11 -19.16
CA LYS A 25 -10.56 -26.46 -19.42
C LYS A 25 -9.05 -26.46 -19.70
N ASN A 26 -8.49 -25.33 -20.15
CA ASN A 26 -7.08 -25.20 -20.52
C ASN A 26 -6.38 -24.15 -19.65
N LEU A 27 -5.44 -24.61 -18.80
CA LEU A 27 -4.69 -23.74 -17.92
C LEU A 27 -3.84 -22.68 -18.68
N GLN A 28 -3.29 -23.05 -19.84
CA GLN A 28 -2.50 -22.10 -20.63
C GLN A 28 -3.38 -20.98 -21.20
N LEU A 29 -4.58 -21.31 -21.69
CA LEU A 29 -5.55 -20.32 -22.15
C LEU A 29 -6.08 -19.46 -21.01
N GLN A 30 -6.32 -20.04 -19.81
CA GLN A 30 -6.67 -19.24 -18.63
C GLN A 30 -5.57 -18.24 -18.26
N ASN A 31 -4.31 -18.67 -18.26
CA ASN A 31 -3.19 -17.79 -17.96
C ASN A 31 -2.98 -16.74 -19.06
N PHE A 32 -3.19 -17.09 -20.31
CA PHE A 32 -3.15 -16.16 -21.44
C PHE A 32 -4.26 -15.12 -21.35
N LEU A 33 -5.48 -15.52 -21.00
CA LEU A 33 -6.59 -14.59 -20.76
C LEU A 33 -6.26 -13.63 -19.60
N LEU A 34 -5.69 -14.12 -18.50
CA LEU A 34 -5.27 -13.27 -17.39
C LEU A 34 -4.20 -12.26 -17.84
N LEU A 35 -3.23 -12.68 -18.64
CA LEU A 35 -2.19 -11.81 -19.19
C LEU A 35 -2.80 -10.71 -20.07
N VAL A 36 -3.67 -11.08 -21.01
CA VAL A 36 -4.33 -10.13 -21.91
C VAL A 36 -5.22 -9.17 -21.12
N ALA A 37 -6.03 -9.68 -20.22
CA ALA A 37 -6.89 -8.86 -19.36
C ALA A 37 -6.06 -7.89 -18.51
N SER A 38 -4.91 -8.33 -17.98
CA SER A 38 -4.02 -7.49 -17.20
C SER A 38 -3.40 -6.37 -18.05
N TYR A 39 -3.03 -6.66 -19.28
CA TYR A 39 -2.48 -5.66 -20.20
C TYR A 39 -3.56 -4.67 -20.65
N VAL A 40 -4.81 -5.12 -20.88
CA VAL A 40 -5.94 -4.22 -21.14
C VAL A 40 -6.20 -3.33 -19.92
N PHE A 41 -6.26 -3.91 -18.72
CA PHE A 41 -6.48 -3.15 -17.47
C PHE A 41 -5.43 -2.07 -17.24
N TYR A 42 -4.17 -2.41 -17.42
CA TYR A 42 -3.05 -1.48 -17.24
C TYR A 42 -2.94 -0.44 -18.36
N GLY A 43 -3.02 -0.89 -19.63
CA GLY A 43 -2.94 -0.03 -20.81
C GLY A 43 -4.11 0.96 -20.94
N TRP A 44 -5.23 0.72 -20.21
CA TRP A 44 -6.35 1.66 -20.12
C TRP A 44 -5.96 3.01 -19.51
N TRP A 45 -4.93 3.00 -18.63
CA TRP A 45 -4.38 4.23 -18.09
C TRP A 45 -3.39 4.87 -19.07
N ASP A 46 -2.36 4.12 -19.51
CA ASP A 46 -1.40 4.56 -20.54
C ASP A 46 -0.71 3.34 -21.18
N TRP A 47 -1.06 3.07 -22.43
CA TRP A 47 -0.55 1.92 -23.18
C TRP A 47 0.97 1.95 -23.41
N ARG A 48 1.59 3.15 -23.40
CA ARG A 48 3.05 3.31 -23.62
C ARG A 48 3.87 2.55 -22.58
N PHE A 49 3.38 2.50 -21.34
CA PHE A 49 4.08 1.82 -20.25
C PHE A 49 3.92 0.30 -20.25
N LEU A 50 3.10 -0.28 -21.11
CA LEU A 50 3.07 -1.73 -21.34
C LEU A 50 4.43 -2.25 -21.81
N SER A 51 5.16 -1.45 -22.59
CA SER A 51 6.50 -1.80 -23.05
C SER A 51 7.49 -2.02 -21.90
N LEU A 52 7.40 -1.24 -20.83
CA LEU A 52 8.26 -1.36 -19.65
C LEU A 52 7.97 -2.65 -18.88
N ILE A 53 6.68 -2.97 -18.66
CA ILE A 53 6.30 -4.22 -18.00
C ILE A 53 6.72 -5.42 -18.84
N ALA A 54 6.49 -5.38 -20.15
CA ALA A 54 6.89 -6.45 -21.07
C ALA A 54 8.41 -6.64 -21.07
N PHE A 55 9.17 -5.55 -21.13
CA PHE A 55 10.64 -5.61 -21.11
C PHE A 55 11.16 -6.15 -19.77
N SER A 56 10.72 -5.63 -18.63
CA SER A 56 11.10 -6.16 -17.31
C SER A 56 10.75 -7.64 -17.17
N THR A 57 9.54 -8.03 -17.64
CA THR A 57 9.11 -9.43 -17.64
C THR A 57 10.06 -10.33 -18.46
N LEU A 58 10.44 -9.90 -19.68
CA LEU A 58 11.36 -10.64 -20.53
C LEU A 58 12.75 -10.79 -19.91
N VAL A 59 13.29 -9.71 -19.35
CA VAL A 59 14.60 -9.72 -18.69
C VAL A 59 14.59 -10.68 -17.50
N ASP A 60 13.65 -10.54 -16.56
CA ASP A 60 13.66 -11.35 -15.35
C ASP A 60 13.29 -12.81 -15.61
N TYR A 61 12.42 -13.09 -16.59
CA TYR A 61 12.17 -14.46 -17.06
C TYR A 61 13.46 -15.10 -17.61
N SER A 62 14.16 -14.39 -18.50
CA SER A 62 15.38 -14.90 -19.13
C SER A 62 16.49 -15.13 -18.11
N LEU A 63 16.70 -14.16 -17.22
CA LEU A 63 17.68 -14.27 -16.13
C LEU A 63 17.31 -15.40 -15.15
N GLY A 64 16.04 -15.58 -14.84
CA GLY A 64 15.56 -16.69 -14.01
C GLY A 64 15.88 -18.05 -14.62
N VAL A 65 15.63 -18.24 -15.93
CA VAL A 65 15.95 -19.47 -16.65
C VAL A 65 17.47 -19.71 -16.69
N LEU A 66 18.28 -18.66 -16.91
CA LEU A 66 19.74 -18.74 -16.89
C LEU A 66 20.26 -19.10 -15.48
N LEU A 67 19.74 -18.46 -14.44
CA LEU A 67 20.07 -18.76 -13.03
C LEU A 67 19.78 -20.22 -12.66
N GLY A 68 18.70 -20.80 -13.23
CA GLY A 68 18.33 -22.18 -12.97
C GLY A 68 19.27 -23.21 -13.62
N LYS A 69 20.00 -22.82 -14.66
CA LYS A 69 20.93 -23.69 -15.39
C LYS A 69 22.40 -23.51 -14.97
N GLU A 70 22.72 -22.36 -14.39
CA GLU A 70 24.10 -21.99 -14.09
C GLU A 70 24.52 -22.45 -12.69
N GLU A 71 25.65 -23.15 -12.60
CA GLU A 71 26.20 -23.60 -11.32
C GLU A 71 27.32 -22.67 -10.81
N LYS A 72 28.02 -21.95 -11.72
CA LYS A 72 29.11 -21.05 -11.31
C LYS A 72 28.60 -19.84 -10.59
N GLU A 73 28.98 -19.71 -9.31
CA GLU A 73 28.52 -18.64 -8.41
C GLU A 73 28.82 -17.22 -8.98
N SER A 74 29.96 -17.03 -9.63
CA SER A 74 30.33 -15.76 -10.26
C SER A 74 29.32 -15.34 -11.34
N LYS A 75 28.93 -16.27 -12.24
CA LYS A 75 27.94 -15.99 -13.28
C LYS A 75 26.55 -15.77 -12.69
N ARG A 76 26.16 -16.55 -11.67
CA ARG A 76 24.90 -16.36 -10.94
C ARG A 76 24.83 -14.96 -10.35
N LYS A 77 25.91 -14.45 -9.76
CA LYS A 77 25.98 -13.06 -9.25
C LYS A 77 25.81 -12.04 -10.39
N VAL A 78 26.42 -12.25 -11.55
CA VAL A 78 26.23 -11.35 -12.70
C VAL A 78 24.75 -11.31 -13.10
N TYR A 79 24.07 -12.44 -13.23
CA TYR A 79 22.64 -12.48 -13.58
C TYR A 79 21.77 -11.77 -12.54
N LEU A 80 22.05 -11.99 -11.24
CA LEU A 80 21.33 -11.27 -10.17
C LEU A 80 21.53 -9.76 -10.26
N TRP A 81 22.79 -9.30 -10.41
CA TRP A 81 23.07 -7.87 -10.51
C TRP A 81 22.50 -7.23 -11.76
N THR A 82 22.45 -7.96 -12.88
CA THR A 82 21.79 -7.49 -14.10
C THR A 82 20.30 -7.24 -13.85
N SER A 83 19.59 -8.16 -13.20
CA SER A 83 18.19 -7.94 -12.81
C SER A 83 18.02 -6.72 -11.89
N ILE A 84 18.86 -6.62 -10.86
CA ILE A 84 18.81 -5.50 -9.89
C ILE A 84 19.04 -4.16 -10.62
N ILE A 85 20.09 -4.08 -11.46
CA ILE A 85 20.45 -2.84 -12.16
C ILE A 85 19.35 -2.43 -13.14
N VAL A 86 18.80 -3.36 -13.91
CA VAL A 86 17.72 -3.07 -14.85
C VAL A 86 16.46 -2.57 -14.12
N ASN A 87 16.00 -3.31 -13.12
CA ASN A 87 14.78 -2.97 -12.41
C ASN A 87 14.91 -1.68 -11.59
N LEU A 88 15.98 -1.54 -10.80
CA LEU A 88 16.23 -0.32 -10.03
C LEU A 88 16.67 0.85 -10.92
N GLY A 89 17.30 0.59 -12.08
CA GLY A 89 17.64 1.62 -13.05
C GLY A 89 16.40 2.27 -13.65
N PHE A 90 15.40 1.49 -14.06
CA PHE A 90 14.11 2.05 -14.51
C PHE A 90 13.41 2.79 -13.40
N LEU A 91 13.33 2.22 -12.20
CA LEU A 91 12.75 2.92 -11.06
C LEU A 91 13.49 4.22 -10.77
N GLY A 92 14.83 4.20 -10.82
CA GLY A 92 15.69 5.37 -10.63
C GLY A 92 15.43 6.47 -11.66
N PHE A 93 15.32 6.09 -12.93
CA PHE A 93 15.07 7.04 -14.01
C PHE A 93 13.66 7.64 -13.92
N PHE A 94 12.62 6.81 -13.85
CA PHE A 94 11.25 7.30 -13.93
C PHE A 94 10.76 7.98 -12.65
N LYS A 95 11.23 7.57 -11.47
CA LYS A 95 10.74 8.11 -10.19
C LYS A 95 11.70 9.11 -9.55
N TYR A 96 13.01 8.95 -9.69
CA TYR A 96 13.98 9.68 -8.86
C TYR A 96 14.89 10.63 -9.64
N TYR A 97 14.88 10.62 -10.96
CA TYR A 97 15.78 11.46 -11.76
C TYR A 97 15.66 12.96 -11.39
N ASN A 98 14.46 13.52 -11.47
CA ASN A 98 14.24 14.93 -11.17
C ASN A 98 14.58 15.29 -9.72
N PHE A 99 14.21 14.42 -8.76
CA PHE A 99 14.56 14.61 -7.35
C PHE A 99 16.08 14.73 -7.12
N PHE A 100 16.87 13.89 -7.78
CA PHE A 100 18.34 13.98 -7.66
C PHE A 100 18.89 15.21 -8.35
N VAL A 101 18.36 15.60 -9.51
CA VAL A 101 18.76 16.83 -10.22
C VAL A 101 18.45 18.05 -9.36
N GLU A 102 17.22 18.18 -8.87
CA GLU A 102 16.81 19.31 -8.01
C GLU A 102 17.63 19.37 -6.72
N SER A 103 17.78 18.25 -6.01
CA SER A 103 18.59 18.19 -4.78
C SER A 103 20.06 18.52 -5.03
N PHE A 104 20.59 18.17 -6.22
CA PHE A 104 21.96 18.54 -6.60
C PHE A 104 22.08 20.03 -6.85
N VAL A 105 21.18 20.63 -7.63
CA VAL A 105 21.12 22.07 -7.88
C VAL A 105 21.01 22.85 -6.56
N ASP A 106 20.08 22.46 -5.69
CA ASP A 106 19.89 23.09 -4.38
C ASP A 106 21.16 23.05 -3.52
N ALA A 107 21.87 21.92 -3.52
CA ALA A 107 23.12 21.78 -2.77
C ALA A 107 24.20 22.73 -3.29
N PHE A 108 24.37 22.89 -4.60
CA PHE A 108 25.34 23.81 -5.17
C PHE A 108 24.96 25.28 -4.97
N THR A 109 23.68 25.63 -5.08
CA THR A 109 23.13 26.94 -4.77
C THR A 109 23.40 27.30 -3.31
N PHE A 110 23.24 26.37 -2.37
CA PHE A 110 23.60 26.57 -0.96
C PHE A 110 25.09 26.89 -0.77
N PHE A 111 25.99 26.34 -1.60
CA PHE A 111 27.42 26.67 -1.60
C PHE A 111 27.77 27.90 -2.45
N GLY A 112 26.77 28.64 -2.92
CA GLY A 112 26.96 29.90 -3.67
C GLY A 112 27.33 29.72 -5.15
N GLN A 113 27.05 28.54 -5.72
CA GLN A 113 27.23 28.26 -7.14
C GLN A 113 25.88 28.01 -7.81
N GLU A 114 25.48 28.82 -8.75
CA GLU A 114 24.30 28.62 -9.58
C GLU A 114 24.64 27.65 -10.71
N ILE A 115 23.95 26.50 -10.73
CA ILE A 115 24.06 25.51 -11.78
C ILE A 115 22.67 25.35 -12.43
N GLU A 116 22.56 25.61 -13.71
CA GLU A 116 21.36 25.36 -14.49
C GLU A 116 21.40 23.93 -15.07
N ILE A 117 20.66 23.00 -14.47
CA ILE A 117 20.41 21.68 -15.03
C ILE A 117 18.90 21.55 -15.25
N GLY A 118 18.48 21.32 -16.51
CA GLY A 118 17.06 21.14 -16.83
C GLY A 118 16.49 19.84 -16.26
N THR A 119 15.31 19.92 -15.63
CA THR A 119 14.50 18.75 -15.29
C THR A 119 13.84 18.17 -16.55
N LEU A 120 13.57 16.85 -16.53
CA LEU A 120 12.88 16.18 -17.61
C LEU A 120 11.38 16.09 -17.33
N ASN A 121 10.55 16.23 -18.34
CA ASN A 121 9.11 15.96 -18.21
C ASN A 121 8.85 14.44 -18.24
N ILE A 122 9.09 13.78 -17.10
CA ILE A 122 8.98 12.33 -16.95
C ILE A 122 7.60 12.01 -16.38
N ILE A 123 6.79 11.28 -17.16
CA ILE A 123 5.52 10.74 -16.66
C ILE A 123 5.82 9.45 -15.87
N LEU A 124 5.45 9.43 -14.60
CA LEU A 124 5.68 8.27 -13.73
C LEU A 124 4.75 7.11 -14.13
N PRO A 125 5.28 5.93 -14.51
CA PRO A 125 4.47 4.75 -14.79
C PRO A 125 3.79 4.26 -13.50
N VAL A 126 2.45 4.21 -13.51
CA VAL A 126 1.68 3.69 -12.37
C VAL A 126 2.12 2.25 -12.04
N GLY A 127 2.34 1.97 -10.76
CA GLY A 127 2.70 0.62 -10.30
C GLY A 127 4.15 0.20 -10.57
N ILE A 128 5.03 1.07 -11.15
CA ILE A 128 6.43 0.71 -11.41
C ILE A 128 7.14 0.19 -10.15
N SER A 129 6.90 0.80 -9.01
CA SER A 129 7.47 0.38 -7.73
C SER A 129 6.98 -1.01 -7.28
N PHE A 130 5.72 -1.37 -7.61
CA PHE A 130 5.10 -2.64 -7.22
C PHE A 130 5.62 -3.80 -8.05
N TYR A 131 5.57 -3.72 -9.39
CA TYR A 131 6.07 -4.81 -10.22
C TYR A 131 7.59 -4.95 -10.16
N THR A 132 8.36 -3.87 -9.94
CA THR A 132 9.80 -3.95 -9.66
C THR A 132 10.09 -4.83 -8.45
N PHE A 133 9.40 -4.65 -7.34
CA PHE A 133 9.59 -5.50 -6.16
C PHE A 133 9.15 -6.94 -6.37
N GLN A 134 8.12 -7.14 -7.18
CA GLN A 134 7.63 -8.48 -7.52
C GLN A 134 8.64 -9.24 -8.37
N THR A 135 9.16 -8.64 -9.44
CA THR A 135 10.17 -9.28 -10.32
C THR A 135 11.50 -9.47 -9.60
N LEU A 136 11.97 -8.48 -8.82
CA LEU A 136 13.15 -8.65 -7.98
C LEU A 136 13.02 -9.80 -6.99
N SER A 137 11.84 -9.97 -6.36
CA SER A 137 11.61 -11.09 -5.44
C SER A 137 11.81 -12.44 -6.14
N TYR A 138 11.35 -12.58 -7.40
CA TYR A 138 11.54 -13.78 -8.19
C TYR A 138 13.02 -14.06 -8.45
N THR A 139 13.74 -13.09 -9.00
CA THR A 139 15.15 -13.27 -9.37
C THR A 139 16.03 -13.53 -8.14
N ILE A 140 15.78 -12.84 -7.01
CA ILE A 140 16.49 -13.07 -5.74
C ILE A 140 16.19 -14.47 -5.18
N ASP A 141 14.92 -14.92 -5.21
CA ASP A 141 14.54 -16.24 -4.68
C ASP A 141 15.12 -17.37 -5.56
N VAL A 142 15.15 -17.22 -6.88
CA VAL A 142 15.81 -18.16 -7.78
C VAL A 142 17.34 -18.16 -7.55
N TYR A 143 17.96 -16.99 -7.37
CA TYR A 143 19.38 -16.91 -7.04
C TYR A 143 19.72 -17.63 -5.72
N LYS A 144 18.87 -17.44 -4.68
CA LYS A 144 19.03 -18.09 -3.37
C LYS A 144 18.63 -19.58 -3.37
N ARG A 145 18.16 -20.12 -4.49
CA ARG A 145 17.60 -21.49 -4.62
C ARG A 145 16.38 -21.76 -3.72
N ASN A 146 15.67 -20.71 -3.34
CA ASN A 146 14.39 -20.79 -2.61
C ASN A 146 13.21 -21.07 -3.54
N LEU A 147 13.36 -20.78 -4.83
CA LEU A 147 12.34 -20.96 -5.86
C LEU A 147 12.99 -21.54 -7.13
N GLU A 148 12.35 -22.55 -7.71
CA GLU A 148 12.75 -23.04 -9.02
C GLU A 148 12.24 -22.12 -10.13
N PRO A 149 13.07 -21.81 -11.15
CA PRO A 149 12.65 -20.96 -12.25
C PRO A 149 11.60 -21.66 -13.11
N THR A 150 10.54 -20.92 -13.44
CA THR A 150 9.53 -21.44 -14.36
C THR A 150 9.99 -21.36 -15.81
N LYS A 151 9.71 -22.42 -16.58
CA LYS A 151 9.90 -22.45 -18.04
C LYS A 151 8.65 -22.00 -18.81
N LYS A 152 7.56 -21.69 -18.12
CA LYS A 152 6.27 -21.29 -18.71
C LYS A 152 6.16 -19.78 -18.79
N PHE A 153 6.58 -19.18 -19.90
CA PHE A 153 6.61 -17.72 -20.07
C PHE A 153 5.25 -17.06 -19.82
N ILE A 154 4.15 -17.59 -20.40
CA ILE A 154 2.80 -17.02 -20.22
C ILE A 154 2.41 -16.99 -18.73
N ALA A 155 2.72 -18.04 -17.97
CA ALA A 155 2.43 -18.08 -16.54
C ALA A 155 3.27 -17.06 -15.76
N PHE A 156 4.55 -16.87 -16.14
CA PHE A 156 5.39 -15.86 -15.53
C PHE A 156 4.91 -14.44 -15.86
N ALA A 157 4.60 -14.17 -17.13
CA ALA A 157 4.07 -12.88 -17.55
C ALA A 157 2.72 -12.56 -16.86
N ALA A 158 1.82 -13.56 -16.74
CA ALA A 158 0.59 -13.41 -15.98
C ALA A 158 0.83 -13.17 -14.48
N PHE A 159 1.90 -13.74 -13.89
CA PHE A 159 2.30 -13.46 -12.52
C PHE A 159 2.74 -12.01 -12.34
N VAL A 160 3.62 -11.50 -13.21
CA VAL A 160 4.15 -10.12 -13.11
C VAL A 160 3.05 -9.09 -13.31
N SER A 161 2.14 -9.32 -14.28
CA SER A 161 1.12 -8.35 -14.68
C SER A 161 -0.25 -8.57 -14.04
N PHE A 162 -0.42 -9.49 -13.09
CA PHE A 162 -1.74 -9.87 -12.55
C PHE A 162 -2.55 -8.65 -12.09
N PHE A 163 -3.59 -8.28 -12.87
CA PHE A 163 -4.28 -7.00 -12.77
C PHE A 163 -4.86 -6.67 -11.38
N PRO A 164 -5.33 -7.64 -10.57
CA PRO A 164 -5.86 -7.30 -9.25
C PRO A 164 -4.82 -6.66 -8.32
N GLN A 165 -3.55 -7.05 -8.47
CA GLN A 165 -2.47 -6.54 -7.59
C GLN A 165 -1.58 -5.48 -8.23
N LEU A 166 -1.53 -5.42 -9.58
CA LEU A 166 -0.48 -4.75 -10.35
C LEU A 166 -0.27 -3.28 -9.98
N VAL A 167 -1.33 -2.56 -9.67
CA VAL A 167 -1.30 -1.10 -9.51
C VAL A 167 -1.07 -0.70 -8.05
N ALA A 168 -1.82 -1.24 -7.11
CA ALA A 168 -1.75 -0.92 -5.69
C ALA A 168 -2.25 -2.07 -4.79
N GLY A 169 -2.31 -3.27 -5.31
CA GLY A 169 -2.60 -4.47 -4.52
C GLY A 169 -1.44 -4.83 -3.58
N PRO A 170 -1.58 -5.90 -2.79
CA PRO A 170 -0.47 -6.39 -1.99
C PRO A 170 0.74 -6.75 -2.85
N ILE A 171 1.95 -6.36 -2.44
CA ILE A 171 3.20 -6.73 -3.13
C ILE A 171 3.43 -8.23 -2.97
N GLU A 172 3.04 -8.98 -3.99
CA GLU A 172 3.10 -10.44 -3.97
C GLU A 172 4.52 -10.94 -4.25
N ARG A 173 4.83 -12.08 -3.63
CA ARG A 173 6.08 -12.79 -3.89
C ARG A 173 5.85 -13.86 -4.92
N ALA A 174 6.90 -14.10 -5.72
CA ALA A 174 6.88 -15.18 -6.68
C ALA A 174 6.62 -16.56 -6.01
N SER A 175 7.17 -16.77 -4.82
CA SER A 175 6.96 -17.99 -4.03
C SER A 175 5.50 -18.22 -3.59
N ASN A 176 4.66 -17.16 -3.52
CA ASN A 176 3.25 -17.27 -3.18
C ASN A 176 2.33 -17.31 -4.41
N LEU A 177 2.46 -16.36 -5.32
CA LEU A 177 1.51 -16.18 -6.42
C LEU A 177 1.80 -17.09 -7.62
N LEU A 178 3.07 -17.26 -8.03
CA LEU A 178 3.42 -18.05 -9.21
C LEU A 178 2.97 -19.53 -9.12
N PRO A 179 3.11 -20.23 -7.97
CA PRO A 179 2.55 -21.60 -7.83
C PRO A 179 1.04 -21.69 -8.03
N GLN A 180 0.28 -20.65 -7.66
CA GLN A 180 -1.17 -20.60 -7.84
C GLN A 180 -1.54 -20.43 -9.32
N ILE A 181 -0.75 -19.63 -10.07
CA ILE A 181 -0.92 -19.46 -11.53
C ILE A 181 -0.52 -20.72 -12.30
N LEU A 182 0.44 -21.49 -11.80
CA LEU A 182 0.90 -22.75 -12.41
C LEU A 182 -0.03 -23.94 -12.16
N LYS A 183 -0.94 -23.86 -11.16
CA LYS A 183 -1.90 -24.92 -10.83
C LYS A 183 -3.23 -24.69 -11.52
N LYS A 184 -3.94 -25.80 -11.82
CA LYS A 184 -5.33 -25.74 -12.30
C LYS A 184 -6.21 -25.15 -11.20
N ARG A 185 -7.04 -24.19 -11.56
CA ARG A 185 -7.99 -23.54 -10.66
C ARG A 185 -9.39 -24.12 -10.86
N SER A 186 -10.15 -24.19 -9.79
CA SER A 186 -11.55 -24.59 -9.77
C SER A 186 -12.41 -23.51 -9.14
N PHE A 187 -13.57 -23.28 -9.70
CA PHE A 187 -14.51 -22.31 -9.15
C PHE A 187 -15.02 -22.76 -7.78
N ASN A 188 -14.92 -21.87 -6.79
CA ASN A 188 -15.47 -22.07 -5.46
C ASN A 188 -16.46 -20.94 -5.14
N TYR A 189 -17.73 -21.28 -5.07
CA TYR A 189 -18.80 -20.33 -4.79
C TYR A 189 -18.63 -19.61 -3.44
N CYS A 190 -18.17 -20.31 -2.40
CA CYS A 190 -17.98 -19.70 -1.08
C CYS A 190 -16.86 -18.63 -1.11
N GLU A 191 -15.74 -18.96 -1.76
CA GLU A 191 -14.63 -18.01 -1.92
C GLU A 191 -15.03 -16.82 -2.81
N ALA A 192 -15.73 -17.06 -3.90
CA ALA A 192 -16.23 -16.00 -4.79
C ALA A 192 -17.20 -15.06 -4.05
N LYS A 193 -18.13 -15.60 -3.27
CA LYS A 193 -19.05 -14.81 -2.44
C LYS A 193 -18.32 -13.99 -1.39
N ASP A 194 -17.33 -14.55 -0.72
CA ASP A 194 -16.53 -13.83 0.28
C ASP A 194 -15.63 -12.79 -0.39
N GLY A 195 -15.15 -13.06 -1.62
CA GLY A 195 -14.45 -12.09 -2.46
C GLY A 195 -15.33 -10.87 -2.79
N LEU A 196 -16.58 -11.09 -3.25
CA LEU A 196 -17.52 -9.98 -3.52
C LEU A 196 -17.83 -9.13 -2.27
N ARG A 197 -17.96 -9.79 -1.11
CA ARG A 197 -18.17 -9.07 0.17
C ARG A 197 -16.98 -8.20 0.53
N LEU A 198 -15.78 -8.73 0.32
CA LEU A 198 -14.55 -7.97 0.58
C LEU A 198 -14.41 -6.79 -0.39
N MET A 199 -14.75 -6.98 -1.67
CA MET A 199 -14.81 -5.89 -2.66
C MET A 199 -15.81 -4.81 -2.25
N LEU A 200 -17.01 -5.18 -1.81
CA LEU A 200 -18.02 -4.23 -1.35
C LEU A 200 -17.52 -3.41 -0.14
N TRP A 201 -16.84 -4.05 0.81
CA TRP A 201 -16.23 -3.38 1.95
C TRP A 201 -15.08 -2.46 1.51
N GLY A 202 -14.25 -2.89 0.57
CA GLY A 202 -13.19 -2.08 -0.01
C GLY A 202 -13.71 -0.85 -0.76
N LEU A 203 -14.77 -1.01 -1.56
CA LEU A 203 -15.44 0.11 -2.24
C LEU A 203 -16.03 1.11 -1.24
N PHE A 204 -16.67 0.63 -0.16
CA PHE A 204 -17.15 1.50 0.91
C PHE A 204 -16.00 2.32 1.52
N LYS A 205 -14.88 1.71 1.87
CA LYS A 205 -13.71 2.43 2.41
C LYS A 205 -13.17 3.47 1.42
N LYS A 206 -13.11 3.12 0.13
CA LYS A 206 -12.63 4.03 -0.92
C LYS A 206 -13.59 5.21 -1.09
N VAL A 207 -14.87 4.96 -1.35
CA VAL A 207 -15.83 6.00 -1.73
C VAL A 207 -16.27 6.83 -0.51
N VAL A 208 -16.65 6.14 0.60
CA VAL A 208 -17.28 6.81 1.75
C VAL A 208 -16.28 7.37 2.74
N ILE A 209 -15.09 6.75 2.87
CA ILE A 209 -14.09 7.25 3.81
C ILE A 209 -13.02 8.06 3.08
N ALA A 210 -12.33 7.46 2.11
CA ALA A 210 -11.17 8.13 1.51
C ALA A 210 -11.56 9.30 0.61
N ASP A 211 -12.43 9.07 -0.38
CA ASP A 211 -12.77 10.08 -1.39
C ASP A 211 -13.56 11.24 -0.75
N SER A 212 -14.46 10.96 0.21
CA SER A 212 -15.23 12.01 0.87
C SER A 212 -14.40 12.90 1.81
N LEU A 213 -13.32 12.37 2.41
CA LEU A 213 -12.41 13.16 3.25
C LEU A 213 -11.40 13.98 2.43
N SER A 214 -11.15 13.59 1.18
CA SER A 214 -10.10 14.20 0.34
C SER A 214 -10.25 15.71 0.17
N PRO A 215 -11.42 16.28 -0.18
CA PRO A 215 -11.57 17.73 -0.35
C PRO A 215 -11.25 18.51 0.93
N ILE A 216 -11.73 18.02 2.09
CA ILE A 216 -11.51 18.67 3.38
C ILE A 216 -10.03 18.64 3.77
N VAL A 217 -9.37 17.49 3.59
CA VAL A 217 -7.95 17.33 3.88
C VAL A 217 -7.12 18.25 2.99
N ASN A 218 -7.44 18.31 1.70
CA ASN A 218 -6.73 19.17 0.76
C ASN A 218 -6.87 20.65 1.15
N ASP A 219 -8.08 21.10 1.47
CA ASP A 219 -8.32 22.49 1.91
C ASP A 219 -7.55 22.81 3.20
N ILE A 220 -7.62 21.94 4.22
CA ILE A 220 -6.92 22.17 5.50
C ILE A 220 -5.40 22.18 5.33
N PHE A 221 -4.83 21.27 4.53
CA PHE A 221 -3.38 21.24 4.31
C PHE A 221 -2.88 22.37 3.42
N SER A 222 -3.68 22.85 2.48
CA SER A 222 -3.32 24.01 1.63
C SER A 222 -3.39 25.33 2.40
N ASN A 223 -4.35 25.45 3.34
CA ASN A 223 -4.61 26.69 4.10
C ASN A 223 -4.09 26.63 5.56
N TYR A 224 -3.21 25.67 5.89
CA TYR A 224 -2.78 25.41 7.27
C TYR A 224 -2.21 26.65 7.98
N SER A 225 -1.64 27.60 7.24
CA SER A 225 -1.03 28.81 7.79
C SER A 225 -2.02 29.79 8.43
N THR A 226 -3.31 29.68 8.13
CA THR A 226 -4.38 30.55 8.65
C THR A 226 -5.29 29.85 9.67
N LEU A 227 -5.29 28.52 9.69
CA LEU A 227 -6.23 27.71 10.45
C LEU A 227 -5.85 27.53 11.93
N SER A 228 -6.83 27.30 12.77
CA SER A 228 -6.70 27.10 14.23
C SER A 228 -6.28 25.66 14.58
N SER A 229 -5.76 25.47 15.80
CA SER A 229 -5.29 24.16 16.31
C SER A 229 -6.34 23.05 16.20
N PRO A 230 -7.62 23.22 16.61
CA PRO A 230 -8.63 22.16 16.48
C PRO A 230 -8.85 21.71 15.03
N VAL A 231 -8.86 22.65 14.08
CA VAL A 231 -9.03 22.35 12.65
C VAL A 231 -7.84 21.58 12.10
N LEU A 232 -6.62 21.99 12.45
CA LEU A 232 -5.40 21.29 12.06
C LEU A 232 -5.32 19.87 12.64
N ILE A 233 -5.72 19.68 13.91
CA ILE A 233 -5.81 18.33 14.51
C ILE A 233 -6.81 17.47 13.74
N MET A 234 -7.98 18.01 13.40
CA MET A 234 -8.98 17.31 12.61
C MET A 234 -8.47 16.97 11.21
N GLY A 235 -7.77 17.91 10.53
CA GLY A 235 -7.15 17.67 9.24
C GLY A 235 -6.14 16.51 9.27
N ALA A 236 -5.28 16.46 10.28
CA ALA A 236 -4.31 15.37 10.45
C ALA A 236 -5.02 14.02 10.73
N ILE A 237 -6.08 14.00 11.54
CA ILE A 237 -6.88 12.79 11.78
C ILE A 237 -7.59 12.37 10.49
N PHE A 238 -8.21 13.28 9.78
CA PHE A 238 -8.91 13.00 8.52
C PHE A 238 -7.95 12.45 7.47
N PHE A 239 -6.74 12.99 7.36
CA PHE A 239 -5.72 12.44 6.47
C PHE A 239 -5.30 11.02 6.87
N ALA A 240 -5.15 10.74 8.17
CA ALA A 240 -4.86 9.38 8.63
C ALA A 240 -5.95 8.38 8.19
N PHE A 241 -7.22 8.75 8.24
CA PHE A 241 -8.31 7.89 7.76
C PHE A 241 -8.45 7.90 6.24
N GLN A 242 -8.16 9.00 5.56
CA GLN A 242 -8.14 9.07 4.11
C GLN A 242 -7.12 8.09 3.52
N ILE A 243 -5.86 8.16 3.93
CA ILE A 243 -4.80 7.26 3.43
C ILE A 243 -5.06 5.79 3.79
N TYR A 244 -5.63 5.54 4.97
CA TYR A 244 -6.02 4.19 5.38
C TYR A 244 -7.20 3.68 4.55
N GLY A 245 -8.26 4.47 4.41
CA GLY A 245 -9.45 4.12 3.65
C GLY A 245 -9.13 3.85 2.19
N ASP A 246 -8.31 4.70 1.56
CA ASP A 246 -7.90 4.56 0.17
C ASP A 246 -7.08 3.28 -0.04
N PHE A 247 -6.00 3.14 0.69
CA PHE A 247 -5.08 2.02 0.45
C PHE A 247 -5.62 0.67 0.95
N SER A 248 -6.25 0.63 2.13
CA SER A 248 -6.87 -0.62 2.58
C SER A 248 -8.10 -0.98 1.75
N GLY A 249 -8.86 0.01 1.28
CA GLY A 249 -9.99 -0.19 0.37
C GLY A 249 -9.53 -0.80 -0.95
N TYR A 250 -8.52 -0.22 -1.57
CA TYR A 250 -7.93 -0.74 -2.79
C TYR A 250 -7.38 -2.16 -2.61
N SER A 251 -6.67 -2.42 -1.50
CA SER A 251 -6.16 -3.76 -1.18
C SER A 251 -7.28 -4.79 -1.01
N ASP A 252 -8.39 -4.43 -0.36
CA ASP A 252 -9.53 -5.32 -0.17
C ASP A 252 -10.23 -5.65 -1.49
N ILE A 253 -10.38 -4.65 -2.39
CA ILE A 253 -10.92 -4.88 -3.74
C ILE A 253 -9.99 -5.82 -4.52
N ALA A 254 -8.68 -5.59 -4.47
CA ALA A 254 -7.68 -6.42 -5.14
C ALA A 254 -7.74 -7.89 -4.67
N ILE A 255 -7.76 -8.11 -3.36
CA ILE A 255 -7.84 -9.43 -2.74
C ILE A 255 -9.19 -10.10 -3.09
N GLY A 256 -10.29 -9.36 -2.99
CA GLY A 256 -11.63 -9.84 -3.33
C GLY A 256 -11.73 -10.24 -4.80
N THR A 257 -11.19 -9.41 -5.70
CA THR A 257 -11.12 -9.70 -7.13
C THR A 257 -10.30 -10.96 -7.41
N ALA A 258 -9.11 -11.10 -6.81
CA ALA A 258 -8.27 -12.30 -6.98
C ALA A 258 -9.01 -13.59 -6.53
N LYS A 259 -9.78 -13.54 -5.44
CA LYS A 259 -10.61 -14.65 -4.98
C LYS A 259 -11.65 -15.09 -6.01
N LEU A 260 -12.20 -14.17 -6.82
CA LEU A 260 -13.11 -14.52 -7.91
C LEU A 260 -12.45 -15.43 -8.97
N PHE A 261 -11.13 -15.30 -9.13
CA PHE A 261 -10.35 -16.13 -10.06
C PHE A 261 -9.68 -17.35 -9.41
N GLY A 262 -10.02 -17.64 -8.14
CA GLY A 262 -9.44 -18.78 -7.40
C GLY A 262 -7.98 -18.55 -7.01
N ILE A 263 -7.57 -17.28 -6.82
CA ILE A 263 -6.21 -16.86 -6.44
C ILE A 263 -6.30 -16.11 -5.10
N GLU A 264 -5.43 -16.48 -4.15
CA GLU A 264 -5.36 -15.83 -2.85
C GLU A 264 -4.12 -14.94 -2.76
N LEU A 265 -4.36 -13.64 -2.49
CA LEU A 265 -3.32 -12.65 -2.27
C LEU A 265 -3.04 -12.48 -0.77
N MET A 266 -1.87 -11.97 -0.42
CA MET A 266 -1.49 -11.61 0.95
C MET A 266 -2.40 -10.54 1.54
N SER A 267 -2.58 -10.53 2.87
CA SER A 267 -3.17 -9.37 3.57
C SER A 267 -2.21 -8.19 3.57
N ASN A 268 -2.74 -6.99 3.33
CA ASN A 268 -1.95 -5.77 3.37
C ASN A 268 -2.20 -4.96 4.64
N PHE A 269 -3.42 -5.05 5.19
CA PHE A 269 -3.84 -4.35 6.40
C PHE A 269 -4.57 -5.27 7.38
N LYS A 270 -4.33 -5.06 8.69
CA LYS A 270 -5.01 -5.75 9.80
C LYS A 270 -5.40 -4.76 10.90
N PHE A 271 -6.32 -3.83 10.58
CA PHE A 271 -6.82 -2.83 11.51
C PHE A 271 -5.69 -2.10 12.28
N PRO A 272 -4.79 -1.39 11.57
CA PRO A 272 -3.54 -0.87 12.13
C PRO A 272 -3.73 0.17 13.22
N TYR A 273 -4.83 0.93 13.20
CA TYR A 273 -5.09 1.99 14.18
C TYR A 273 -5.53 1.48 15.55
N PHE A 274 -5.75 0.18 15.72
CA PHE A 274 -5.91 -0.45 17.03
C PHE A 274 -4.60 -0.97 17.65
N SER A 275 -3.47 -0.60 17.09
CA SER A 275 -2.15 -1.01 17.57
C SER A 275 -1.78 -0.32 18.89
N LYS A 276 -1.15 -1.06 19.82
CA LYS A 276 -0.77 -0.61 21.16
C LYS A 276 0.68 -0.13 21.25
N ASN A 277 1.44 -0.25 20.19
CA ASN A 277 2.79 0.27 20.00
C ASN A 277 3.16 0.32 18.51
N ILE A 278 4.24 1.05 18.19
CA ILE A 278 4.72 1.23 16.81
C ILE A 278 5.13 -0.10 16.15
N GLY A 279 5.68 -1.04 16.92
CA GLY A 279 6.04 -2.36 16.39
C GLY A 279 4.80 -3.19 15.96
N GLU A 280 3.69 -3.08 16.70
CA GLU A 280 2.41 -3.69 16.31
C GLU A 280 1.80 -2.97 15.10
N PHE A 281 1.87 -1.63 15.05
CA PHE A 281 1.41 -0.84 13.91
C PHE A 281 2.05 -1.31 12.61
N TRP A 282 3.36 -1.42 12.53
CA TRP A 282 4.08 -1.86 11.32
C TRP A 282 3.85 -3.34 10.96
N ARG A 283 3.39 -4.17 11.87
CA ARG A 283 2.91 -5.53 11.57
C ARG A 283 1.50 -5.58 11.02
N ARG A 284 0.75 -4.46 11.09
CA ARG A 284 -0.64 -4.35 10.66
C ARG A 284 -0.83 -3.39 9.50
N TRP A 285 0.13 -2.52 9.25
CA TRP A 285 0.16 -1.54 8.16
C TRP A 285 1.08 -2.02 7.04
N HIS A 286 0.57 -2.01 5.81
CA HIS A 286 1.30 -2.35 4.57
C HIS A 286 2.18 -3.60 4.73
N ILE A 287 1.55 -4.70 5.17
CA ILE A 287 2.22 -5.94 5.61
C ILE A 287 3.08 -6.52 4.50
N SER A 288 2.60 -6.48 3.25
CA SER A 288 3.32 -7.01 2.09
C SER A 288 4.65 -6.28 1.89
N LEU A 289 4.68 -4.95 1.95
CA LEU A 289 5.90 -4.13 1.84
C LEU A 289 6.82 -4.35 3.05
N SER A 290 6.29 -4.27 4.28
CA SER A 290 7.06 -4.45 5.51
C SER A 290 7.76 -5.82 5.56
N THR A 291 7.06 -6.86 5.11
CA THR A 291 7.65 -8.21 5.02
C THR A 291 8.61 -8.34 3.85
N TRP A 292 8.40 -7.63 2.73
CA TRP A 292 9.35 -7.60 1.62
C TRP A 292 10.68 -6.98 2.06
N PHE A 293 10.67 -5.80 2.69
CA PHE A 293 11.89 -5.19 3.23
C PHE A 293 12.57 -6.03 4.30
N ARG A 294 11.79 -6.73 5.15
CA ARG A 294 12.36 -7.66 6.11
C ARG A 294 13.18 -8.76 5.42
N ASP A 295 12.64 -9.39 4.37
CA ASP A 295 13.21 -10.60 3.78
C ASP A 295 14.30 -10.32 2.75
N TYR A 296 14.17 -9.19 2.02
CA TYR A 296 15.11 -8.83 0.95
C TYR A 296 16.09 -7.71 1.31
N LEU A 297 15.88 -7.00 2.42
CA LEU A 297 16.81 -5.96 2.89
C LEU A 297 17.31 -6.25 4.32
N TYR A 298 16.42 -6.41 5.30
CA TYR A 298 16.81 -6.54 6.71
C TYR A 298 17.60 -7.82 7.00
N ILE A 299 17.09 -8.96 6.56
CA ILE A 299 17.75 -10.25 6.78
C ILE A 299 19.11 -10.31 6.07
N PRO A 300 19.26 -9.89 4.80
CA PRO A 300 20.56 -9.81 4.13
C PRO A 300 21.57 -8.87 4.80
N LEU A 301 21.13 -7.77 5.42
CA LEU A 301 21.99 -6.87 6.21
C LEU A 301 22.45 -7.49 7.56
N GLY A 302 22.04 -8.72 7.85
CA GLY A 302 22.33 -9.43 9.10
C GLY A 302 21.17 -9.44 10.10
N GLY A 303 20.05 -8.77 9.81
CA GLY A 303 18.87 -8.76 10.65
C GLY A 303 19.13 -8.24 12.06
N SER A 304 18.61 -8.97 13.08
CA SER A 304 18.89 -8.72 14.50
C SER A 304 20.04 -9.57 15.05
N ARG A 305 20.77 -10.27 14.17
CA ARG A 305 21.92 -11.09 14.57
C ARG A 305 23.16 -10.20 14.74
N GLY A 306 23.97 -10.48 15.76
CA GLY A 306 25.19 -9.72 16.08
C GLY A 306 24.97 -8.62 17.13
N SER A 307 25.68 -7.49 16.99
CA SER A 307 25.61 -6.41 17.98
C SER A 307 24.32 -5.60 17.91
N LYS A 308 23.88 -5.02 19.04
CA LYS A 308 22.72 -4.11 19.08
C LYS A 308 22.87 -2.95 18.10
N LEU A 309 24.09 -2.41 17.92
CA LEU A 309 24.36 -1.32 16.99
C LEU A 309 24.07 -1.71 15.52
N LYS A 310 24.46 -2.94 15.12
CA LYS A 310 24.11 -3.46 13.77
C LYS A 310 22.59 -3.55 13.60
N GLY A 311 21.89 -4.03 14.62
CA GLY A 311 20.43 -4.08 14.61
C GLY A 311 19.78 -2.70 14.46
N ILE A 312 20.27 -1.70 15.21
CA ILE A 312 19.82 -0.30 15.11
C ILE A 312 20.07 0.25 13.70
N ARG A 313 21.28 0.12 13.17
CA ARG A 313 21.61 0.51 11.78
C ARG A 313 20.61 -0.10 10.79
N ASN A 314 20.35 -1.39 10.90
CA ASN A 314 19.45 -2.09 9.99
C ASN A 314 18.00 -1.61 10.12
N VAL A 315 17.53 -1.22 11.31
CA VAL A 315 16.23 -0.58 11.52
C VAL A 315 16.17 0.75 10.79
N PHE A 316 17.16 1.63 10.99
CA PHE A 316 17.21 2.91 10.26
C PHE A 316 17.25 2.71 8.74
N ALA A 317 18.09 1.78 8.25
CA ALA A 317 18.18 1.48 6.82
C ALA A 317 16.82 1.10 6.23
N ILE A 318 16.05 0.22 6.89
CA ILE A 318 14.72 -0.17 6.38
C ILE A 318 13.77 1.00 6.34
N PHE A 319 13.65 1.76 7.41
CA PHE A 319 12.67 2.83 7.49
C PHE A 319 13.01 3.98 6.53
N ILE A 320 14.29 4.35 6.39
CA ILE A 320 14.74 5.38 5.45
C ILE A 320 14.51 4.92 4.00
N VAL A 321 14.88 3.68 3.65
CA VAL A 321 14.64 3.11 2.32
C VAL A 321 13.14 2.98 2.04
N SER A 322 12.34 2.61 3.05
CA SER A 322 10.89 2.58 2.93
C SER A 322 10.30 3.97 2.67
N GLY A 323 10.78 5.00 3.38
CA GLY A 323 10.39 6.38 3.13
C GLY A 323 10.73 6.80 1.70
N PHE A 324 11.96 6.62 1.28
CA PHE A 324 12.41 6.92 -0.08
C PHE A 324 11.60 6.17 -1.16
N TRP A 325 11.21 4.92 -0.91
CA TRP A 325 10.38 4.15 -1.82
C TRP A 325 8.98 4.78 -2.02
N HIS A 326 8.39 5.40 -0.99
CA HIS A 326 7.07 6.02 -1.09
C HIS A 326 7.07 7.21 -2.06
N GLY A 327 8.07 8.07 -2.01
CA GLY A 327 8.11 9.25 -2.87
C GLY A 327 9.50 9.88 -3.00
N ALA A 328 9.71 10.57 -4.11
CA ALA A 328 10.92 11.32 -4.43
C ALA A 328 10.86 12.72 -3.79
N ASN A 329 10.77 12.77 -2.45
CA ASN A 329 10.77 14.01 -1.68
C ASN A 329 11.44 13.79 -0.31
N TRP A 330 12.09 14.79 0.23
CA TRP A 330 12.71 14.76 1.54
C TRP A 330 11.72 14.52 2.68
N THR A 331 10.46 14.90 2.52
CA THR A 331 9.40 14.65 3.51
C THR A 331 9.18 13.17 3.76
N PHE A 332 9.23 12.32 2.72
CA PHE A 332 9.12 10.86 2.85
C PHE A 332 10.34 10.25 3.54
N ILE A 333 11.55 10.76 3.24
CA ILE A 333 12.77 10.31 3.91
C ILE A 333 12.70 10.66 5.40
N PHE A 334 12.25 11.88 5.72
CA PHE A 334 12.07 12.32 7.10
C PHE A 334 10.97 11.51 7.81
N TRP A 335 9.85 11.21 7.14
CA TRP A 335 8.81 10.32 7.65
C TRP A 335 9.38 8.93 8.00
N GLY A 336 10.22 8.36 7.15
CA GLY A 336 10.92 7.11 7.43
C GLY A 336 11.84 7.22 8.66
N LEU A 337 12.65 8.28 8.74
CA LEU A 337 13.51 8.57 9.90
C LEU A 337 12.69 8.70 11.19
N PHE A 338 11.59 9.45 11.15
CA PHE A 338 10.69 9.63 12.28
C PHE A 338 10.14 8.29 12.80
N HIS A 339 9.68 7.42 11.90
CA HIS A 339 9.22 6.08 12.27
C HIS A 339 10.33 5.17 12.79
N ALA A 340 11.57 5.28 12.28
CA ALA A 340 12.71 4.59 12.84
C ALA A 340 12.96 5.00 14.29
N LEU A 341 12.94 6.31 14.58
CA LEU A 341 13.10 6.86 15.92
C LEU A 341 11.97 6.39 16.87
N LEU A 342 10.72 6.37 16.41
CA LEU A 342 9.60 5.85 17.21
C LEU A 342 9.69 4.34 17.47
N PHE A 343 10.24 3.58 16.52
CA PHE A 343 10.41 2.12 16.66
C PHE A 343 11.56 1.74 17.60
N LEU A 344 12.61 2.56 17.63
CA LEU A 344 13.88 2.28 18.30
C LEU A 344 13.75 1.94 19.81
N PRO A 345 12.98 2.68 20.64
CA PRO A 345 12.82 2.33 22.06
C PRO A 345 12.27 0.91 22.26
N SER A 346 11.26 0.54 21.48
CA SER A 346 10.67 -0.80 21.56
C SER A 346 11.61 -1.90 21.08
N PHE A 347 12.48 -1.58 20.12
CA PHE A 347 13.52 -2.50 19.63
C PHE A 347 14.63 -2.73 20.67
N ILE A 348 15.15 -1.64 21.25
CA ILE A 348 16.24 -1.72 22.27
C ILE A 348 15.77 -2.46 23.51
N LEU A 349 14.53 -2.24 23.96
CA LEU A 349 13.93 -2.87 25.13
C LEU A 349 13.41 -4.29 24.84
N GLY A 350 13.48 -4.78 23.58
CA GLY A 350 12.97 -6.09 23.19
C GLY A 350 11.44 -6.24 23.29
N THR A 351 10.72 -5.12 23.38
CA THR A 351 9.24 -5.10 23.52
C THR A 351 8.50 -4.97 22.19
N ASN A 352 9.22 -4.80 21.08
CA ASN A 352 8.66 -4.65 19.75
C ASN A 352 7.82 -5.85 19.29
N ARG A 353 8.05 -7.05 19.84
CA ARG A 353 7.26 -8.27 19.58
C ARG A 353 6.15 -8.54 20.60
N LYS A 354 6.01 -7.70 21.62
CA LYS A 354 4.92 -7.81 22.60
C LYS A 354 3.60 -7.63 21.87
N TYR A 355 2.56 -8.32 22.10
CA TYR A 355 1.27 -8.32 21.39
C TYR A 355 1.26 -9.05 20.03
N VAL A 356 2.22 -9.92 19.76
CA VAL A 356 2.15 -10.85 18.60
C VAL A 356 1.05 -11.88 18.83
N GLU A 357 0.89 -12.34 20.07
CA GLU A 357 -0.15 -13.30 20.47
C GLU A 357 -1.25 -12.59 21.24
N ILE A 358 -2.50 -12.94 20.91
CA ILE A 358 -3.68 -12.50 21.68
C ILE A 358 -3.67 -13.31 22.97
N ALA A 359 -3.12 -12.76 24.05
CA ALA A 359 -3.24 -13.37 25.36
C ALA A 359 -4.72 -13.49 25.73
N LYS A 360 -5.20 -14.71 25.93
CA LYS A 360 -6.52 -14.99 26.53
C LYS A 360 -6.44 -14.64 28.03
N SER A 361 -6.32 -13.36 28.37
CA SER A 361 -6.46 -12.90 29.74
C SER A 361 -7.93 -12.57 30.00
N GLY A 362 -8.45 -12.93 31.16
CA GLY A 362 -9.77 -12.52 31.60
C GLY A 362 -9.94 -10.99 31.55
N PHE A 363 -11.17 -10.52 31.43
CA PHE A 363 -11.47 -9.09 31.39
C PHE A 363 -11.00 -8.40 32.67
N ASN A 364 -10.10 -7.43 32.55
CA ASN A 364 -9.63 -6.59 33.66
C ASN A 364 -9.71 -5.12 33.19
N ILE A 365 -10.48 -4.31 33.90
CA ILE A 365 -10.76 -2.91 33.57
C ILE A 365 -9.49 -2.06 33.48
N VAL A 366 -8.53 -2.26 34.39
CA VAL A 366 -7.24 -1.53 34.40
C VAL A 366 -6.45 -1.85 33.14
N THR A 367 -6.43 -3.13 32.74
CA THR A 367 -5.78 -3.56 31.50
C THR A 367 -6.49 -2.99 30.29
N ALA A 368 -7.82 -2.90 30.30
CA ALA A 368 -8.61 -2.30 29.21
C ALA A 368 -8.28 -0.81 29.06
N ILE A 369 -8.32 -0.03 30.14
CA ILE A 369 -7.97 1.41 30.14
C ILE A 369 -6.52 1.61 29.64
N LYS A 370 -5.56 0.83 30.13
CA LYS A 370 -4.16 0.89 29.70
C LYS A 370 -3.99 0.57 28.21
N ASN A 371 -4.78 -0.37 27.68
CA ASN A 371 -4.76 -0.71 26.26
C ASN A 371 -5.35 0.43 25.41
N VAL A 372 -6.46 1.05 25.84
CA VAL A 372 -7.05 2.22 25.16
C VAL A 372 -6.03 3.36 25.12
N TYR A 373 -5.44 3.74 26.27
CA TYR A 373 -4.40 4.76 26.34
C TYR A 373 -3.26 4.52 25.36
N ARG A 374 -2.72 3.28 25.33
CA ARG A 374 -1.64 2.91 24.41
C ARG A 374 -2.05 2.99 22.95
N THR A 375 -3.26 2.58 22.63
CA THR A 375 -3.79 2.66 21.27
C THR A 375 -3.93 4.12 20.82
N VAL A 376 -4.52 4.98 21.66
CA VAL A 376 -4.66 6.42 21.39
C VAL A 376 -3.28 7.09 21.22
N LEU A 377 -2.33 6.80 22.11
CA LEU A 377 -0.97 7.34 22.01
C LEU A 377 -0.28 6.87 20.73
N THR A 378 -0.39 5.58 20.38
CA THR A 378 0.21 5.04 19.15
C THR A 378 -0.42 5.69 17.92
N PHE A 379 -1.75 5.84 17.90
CA PHE A 379 -2.46 6.51 16.82
C PHE A 379 -2.02 7.97 16.69
N ALA A 380 -1.92 8.71 17.79
CA ALA A 380 -1.47 10.11 17.77
C ALA A 380 -0.04 10.25 17.22
N LEU A 381 0.90 9.40 17.65
CA LEU A 381 2.27 9.40 17.13
C LEU A 381 2.34 9.09 15.63
N VAL A 382 1.54 8.12 15.17
CA VAL A 382 1.44 7.78 13.75
C VAL A 382 0.81 8.93 12.96
N THR A 383 -0.20 9.61 13.53
CA THR A 383 -0.85 10.78 12.89
C THR A 383 0.13 11.94 12.73
N VAL A 384 1.02 12.18 13.72
CA VAL A 384 2.14 13.13 13.54
C VAL A 384 3.04 12.72 12.37
N GLY A 385 3.33 11.43 12.23
CA GLY A 385 4.06 10.92 11.06
C GLY A 385 3.34 11.21 9.75
N TRP A 386 2.02 11.07 9.70
CA TRP A 386 1.21 11.36 8.52
C TRP A 386 1.24 12.82 8.10
N VAL A 387 1.46 13.78 9.02
CA VAL A 387 1.66 15.19 8.66
C VAL A 387 2.89 15.37 7.79
N PHE A 388 4.03 14.72 8.13
CA PHE A 388 5.23 14.74 7.27
C PHE A 388 4.99 14.05 5.91
N PHE A 389 4.20 13.00 5.89
CA PHE A 389 3.89 12.29 4.65
C PHE A 389 3.04 13.13 3.68
N ARG A 390 2.15 14.00 4.19
CA ARG A 390 1.22 14.82 3.39
C ARG A 390 1.78 16.18 3.02
N ALA A 391 2.66 16.75 3.84
CA ALA A 391 3.21 18.09 3.63
C ALA A 391 4.09 18.15 2.37
N GLU A 392 4.09 19.28 1.70
CA GLU A 392 4.93 19.52 0.51
C GLU A 392 6.40 19.64 0.85
N THR A 393 6.71 20.33 1.96
CA THR A 393 8.09 20.48 2.46
C THR A 393 8.19 20.09 3.94
N ILE A 394 9.41 19.80 4.38
CA ILE A 394 9.69 19.53 5.82
C ILE A 394 9.34 20.78 6.67
N SER A 395 9.59 21.97 6.15
CA SER A 395 9.26 23.25 6.82
C SER A 395 7.76 23.39 7.06
N ASP A 396 6.95 23.05 6.05
CA ASP A 396 5.50 23.10 6.15
C ASP A 396 4.98 22.11 7.22
N ALA A 397 5.54 20.90 7.24
CA ALA A 397 5.19 19.91 8.25
C ALA A 397 5.49 20.42 9.67
N PHE A 398 6.67 20.99 9.90
CA PHE A 398 7.02 21.57 11.21
C PHE A 398 6.16 22.78 11.56
N THR A 399 5.84 23.64 10.59
CA THR A 399 4.97 24.79 10.79
C THR A 399 3.56 24.36 11.13
N TYR A 400 3.01 23.36 10.43
CA TYR A 400 1.73 22.75 10.73
C TYR A 400 1.68 22.23 12.19
N LEU A 401 2.67 21.44 12.59
CA LEU A 401 2.76 20.89 13.96
C LEU A 401 2.97 21.97 15.02
N LYS A 402 3.78 23.01 14.72
CA LYS A 402 3.95 24.16 15.61
C LYS A 402 2.62 24.89 15.84
N ARG A 403 1.84 25.12 14.79
CA ARG A 403 0.54 25.78 14.89
C ARG A 403 -0.46 24.96 15.73
N ILE A 404 -0.46 23.64 15.63
CA ILE A 404 -1.27 22.77 16.48
C ILE A 404 -1.06 23.07 17.97
N VAL A 405 0.17 23.42 18.40
CA VAL A 405 0.50 23.67 19.80
C VAL A 405 0.56 25.14 20.21
N THR A 406 0.37 26.07 19.25
CA THR A 406 0.51 27.51 19.54
C THR A 406 -0.74 28.33 19.23
N VAL A 407 -1.64 27.88 18.35
CA VAL A 407 -2.81 28.67 17.89
C VAL A 407 -4.11 28.06 18.40
N PHE A 408 -4.38 28.22 19.70
CA PHE A 408 -5.56 27.67 20.38
C PHE A 408 -6.84 28.50 20.20
N SER A 409 -6.98 29.28 19.14
CA SER A 409 -8.22 30.01 18.88
C SER A 409 -9.32 29.03 18.44
N VAL A 410 -10.54 29.26 18.93
CA VAL A 410 -11.74 28.59 18.39
C VAL A 410 -12.21 29.44 17.21
N GLY A 411 -11.67 29.17 16.03
CA GLY A 411 -12.14 29.79 14.80
C GLY A 411 -13.21 28.91 14.13
N ASP A 412 -14.22 29.53 13.54
CA ASP A 412 -15.18 28.82 12.70
C ASP A 412 -14.50 28.39 11.40
N TYR A 413 -14.41 27.09 11.21
CA TYR A 413 -13.98 26.54 9.93
C TYR A 413 -15.19 26.34 9.03
N SER A 414 -15.13 26.95 7.85
CA SER A 414 -16.12 26.75 6.80
C SER A 414 -15.41 26.30 5.54
N HIS A 415 -15.66 25.07 5.11
CA HIS A 415 -15.15 24.58 3.83
C HIS A 415 -15.85 25.32 2.67
N PRO A 416 -15.13 25.71 1.59
CA PRO A 416 -15.72 26.43 0.46
C PRO A 416 -16.97 25.77 -0.14
N ASN A 417 -17.02 24.45 -0.17
CA ASN A 417 -18.17 23.68 -0.66
C ASN A 417 -19.19 23.32 0.44
N GLY A 418 -19.14 23.95 1.61
CA GLY A 418 -20.10 23.76 2.69
C GLY A 418 -19.98 22.47 3.48
N TYR A 419 -18.89 21.71 3.37
CA TYR A 419 -18.67 20.48 4.16
C TYR A 419 -18.47 20.83 5.63
N ARG A 420 -19.19 20.13 6.52
CA ARG A 420 -19.10 20.32 7.96
C ARG A 420 -18.23 19.24 8.60
N LEU A 421 -17.20 19.62 9.35
CA LEU A 421 -16.28 18.69 10.01
C LEU A 421 -16.99 17.69 10.93
N ILE A 422 -18.08 18.11 11.57
CA ILE A 422 -18.82 17.27 12.51
C ILE A 422 -19.46 16.05 11.84
N ASP A 423 -19.96 16.19 10.62
CA ASP A 423 -20.60 15.09 9.88
C ASP A 423 -19.58 13.99 9.57
N TYR A 424 -18.37 14.38 9.19
CA TYR A 424 -17.29 13.44 8.92
C TYR A 424 -16.70 12.84 10.19
N LEU A 425 -16.68 13.59 11.30
CA LEU A 425 -16.30 13.03 12.60
C LEU A 425 -17.27 11.93 13.04
N LEU A 426 -18.57 12.15 12.90
CA LEU A 426 -19.60 11.14 13.20
C LEU A 426 -19.47 9.91 12.31
N LEU A 427 -19.23 10.12 11.01
CA LEU A 427 -18.95 9.04 10.06
C LEU A 427 -17.72 8.21 10.49
N LEU A 428 -16.64 8.87 10.88
CA LEU A 428 -15.43 8.17 11.33
C LEU A 428 -15.64 7.42 12.65
N LEU A 429 -16.39 7.97 13.59
CA LEU A 429 -16.74 7.28 14.83
C LEU A 429 -17.51 5.98 14.53
N PHE A 430 -18.49 6.05 13.64
CA PHE A 430 -19.24 4.87 13.18
C PHE A 430 -18.30 3.85 12.49
N PHE A 431 -17.43 4.31 11.59
CA PHE A 431 -16.46 3.46 10.89
C PHE A 431 -15.52 2.74 11.87
N VAL A 432 -14.93 3.48 12.82
CA VAL A 432 -14.03 2.93 13.83
C VAL A 432 -14.75 1.91 14.73
N ALA A 433 -16.00 2.21 15.14
CA ALA A 433 -16.81 1.27 15.93
C ALA A 433 -17.05 -0.04 15.15
N TYR A 434 -17.42 0.07 13.87
CA TYR A 434 -17.59 -1.12 13.03
C TYR A 434 -16.30 -1.92 12.85
N GLU A 435 -15.18 -1.27 12.55
CA GLU A 435 -13.88 -1.94 12.44
C GLU A 435 -13.47 -2.63 13.76
N TYR A 436 -13.79 -2.02 14.90
CA TYR A 436 -13.53 -2.66 16.19
C TYR A 436 -14.34 -3.96 16.37
N ILE A 437 -15.57 -4.01 15.90
CA ILE A 437 -16.42 -5.21 15.94
C ILE A 437 -15.82 -6.32 15.04
N ILE A 438 -15.32 -5.96 13.87
CA ILE A 438 -14.80 -6.93 12.88
C ILE A 438 -13.28 -7.17 12.97
N ARG A 439 -12.57 -6.61 13.97
CA ARG A 439 -11.10 -6.58 14.07
C ARG A 439 -10.38 -7.93 14.01
N ASN A 440 -11.11 -9.03 14.12
CA ASN A 440 -10.57 -10.39 13.99
C ASN A 440 -11.01 -11.08 12.68
N LYS A 441 -11.60 -10.33 11.74
CA LYS A 441 -12.23 -10.86 10.53
C LYS A 441 -11.87 -10.05 9.28
N GLU A 442 -10.59 -9.68 9.13
CA GLU A 442 -10.14 -8.80 8.04
C GLU A 442 -10.48 -9.35 6.64
N ARG A 443 -10.55 -10.68 6.49
CA ARG A 443 -10.88 -11.33 5.22
C ARG A 443 -12.38 -11.50 4.98
N ASN A 444 -13.20 -11.37 6.01
CA ASN A 444 -14.65 -11.59 5.97
C ASN A 444 -15.38 -10.52 6.79
N PRO A 445 -15.29 -9.22 6.40
CA PRO A 445 -15.84 -8.11 7.17
C PRO A 445 -17.37 -8.16 7.30
N ILE A 446 -18.08 -8.81 6.36
CA ILE A 446 -19.55 -8.91 6.35
C ILE A 446 -19.99 -10.37 6.62
N SER A 447 -19.42 -11.00 7.64
CA SER A 447 -19.68 -12.42 7.98
C SER A 447 -20.74 -12.60 9.07
N PHE A 448 -21.87 -11.89 9.00
CA PHE A 448 -22.98 -12.05 9.95
C PHE A 448 -23.75 -13.35 9.68
N LYS A 449 -24.04 -14.13 10.74
CA LYS A 449 -24.82 -15.38 10.65
C LYS A 449 -26.27 -15.11 10.24
N ASN A 450 -26.89 -14.07 10.81
CA ASN A 450 -28.24 -13.68 10.50
C ASN A 450 -28.32 -13.05 9.10
N LYS A 451 -29.17 -13.62 8.23
CA LYS A 451 -29.35 -13.14 6.85
C LYS A 451 -29.94 -11.73 6.75
N TYR A 452 -30.82 -11.36 7.67
CA TYR A 452 -31.45 -10.05 7.67
C TYR A 452 -30.48 -8.94 8.09
N VAL A 453 -29.65 -9.20 9.12
CA VAL A 453 -28.56 -8.29 9.52
C VAL A 453 -27.57 -8.10 8.36
N ARG A 454 -27.22 -9.18 7.70
CA ARG A 454 -26.32 -9.13 6.55
C ARG A 454 -26.92 -8.33 5.38
N LEU A 455 -28.21 -8.52 5.09
CA LEU A 455 -28.90 -7.75 4.05
C LEU A 455 -28.96 -6.27 4.41
N LEU A 456 -29.30 -5.94 5.67
CA LEU A 456 -29.29 -4.56 6.15
C LEU A 456 -27.92 -3.90 5.98
N VAL A 457 -26.84 -4.62 6.31
CA VAL A 457 -25.47 -4.10 6.13
C VAL A 457 -25.18 -3.86 4.63
N TYR A 458 -25.57 -4.76 3.71
CA TYR A 458 -25.38 -4.50 2.28
C TYR A 458 -26.12 -3.24 1.82
N ILE A 459 -27.40 -3.11 2.21
CA ILE A 459 -28.23 -1.94 1.85
C ILE A 459 -27.58 -0.68 2.41
N LEU A 460 -27.16 -0.68 3.67
CA LEU A 460 -26.52 0.48 4.31
C LEU A 460 -25.22 0.88 3.60
N LEU A 461 -24.34 -0.09 3.28
CA LEU A 461 -23.08 0.18 2.60
C LEU A 461 -23.34 0.79 1.20
N VAL A 462 -24.27 0.20 0.42
CA VAL A 462 -24.62 0.73 -0.90
C VAL A 462 -25.27 2.11 -0.79
N PHE A 463 -26.18 2.30 0.15
CA PHE A 463 -26.82 3.60 0.39
C PHE A 463 -25.80 4.68 0.75
N LEU A 464 -24.86 4.40 1.66
CA LEU A 464 -23.80 5.34 2.01
C LEU A 464 -22.87 5.62 0.82
N MET A 465 -22.53 4.62 0.01
CA MET A 465 -21.72 4.86 -1.21
C MET A 465 -22.46 5.79 -2.20
N LEU A 466 -23.76 5.64 -2.36
CA LEU A 466 -24.56 6.54 -3.22
C LEU A 466 -24.68 7.95 -2.61
N LEU A 467 -24.81 8.05 -1.30
CA LEU A 467 -24.93 9.33 -0.60
C LEU A 467 -23.63 10.16 -0.66
N PHE A 468 -22.47 9.49 -0.53
CA PHE A 468 -21.15 10.14 -0.51
C PHE A 468 -20.46 10.13 -1.88
N TYR A 469 -21.19 9.70 -2.92
CA TYR A 469 -20.65 9.73 -4.28
C TYR A 469 -20.72 11.16 -4.82
N ASP A 470 -19.57 11.76 -5.08
CA ASP A 470 -19.44 13.10 -5.64
C ASP A 470 -18.63 13.04 -6.95
N ASP A 471 -19.22 13.44 -8.08
CA ASP A 471 -18.58 13.41 -9.39
C ASP A 471 -17.46 14.45 -9.53
N GLY A 472 -17.43 15.47 -8.69
CA GLY A 472 -16.43 16.55 -8.70
C GLY A 472 -15.11 16.22 -7.98
N VAL A 473 -15.03 15.10 -7.28
CA VAL A 473 -13.83 14.70 -6.51
C VAL A 473 -12.88 13.87 -7.38
N ASP A 474 -11.58 14.22 -7.36
CA ASP A 474 -10.53 13.34 -7.90
C ASP A 474 -10.48 12.02 -7.12
N ARG A 475 -10.81 10.93 -7.80
CA ARG A 475 -10.86 9.57 -7.25
C ARG A 475 -9.63 8.76 -7.57
N SER A 476 -8.57 9.40 -8.04
CA SER A 476 -7.30 8.73 -8.24
C SER A 476 -6.81 8.11 -6.92
N PHE A 477 -6.08 7.03 -7.03
CA PHE A 477 -5.48 6.42 -5.85
C PHE A 477 -4.39 7.35 -5.29
N ILE A 478 -4.39 7.57 -3.98
CA ILE A 478 -3.52 8.56 -3.31
C ILE A 478 -2.03 8.34 -3.63
N TYR A 479 -1.60 7.10 -3.82
CA TYR A 479 -0.21 6.77 -4.20
C TYR A 479 0.15 7.10 -5.65
N PHE A 480 -0.78 7.59 -6.47
CA PHE A 480 -0.46 8.11 -7.81
C PHE A 480 0.00 9.58 -7.76
N GLN A 481 -0.19 10.22 -6.61
CA GLN A 481 0.17 11.61 -6.39
C GLN A 481 1.61 11.76 -5.87
N PHE A 482 2.30 10.65 -5.53
CA PHE A 482 3.62 10.62 -4.91
C PHE A 482 4.70 9.93 -5.76
#